data_a67c65d344bb7f878da60ad4d6b46cbd
#
_entry.id   a67c65d344bb7f878da60ad4d6b46cbd
#
_cell.length_a   1.000
_cell.length_b   1.000
_cell.length_c   1.000
_cell.angle_alpha   90.00
_cell.angle_beta   90.00
_cell.angle_gamma   90.00
#
_symmetry.space_group_name_H-M   'P 1'
#
loop_
_entity.id
_entity.type
_entity.pdbx_description
1 polymer ?
#
loop_
_entity_poly.entity_id
_entity_poly.type
_entity_poly.pdbx_seq_one_letter_code
_entity_poly.pdbx_strand_id
1 'polypeptide(L)'
;MDMKIQFGDAGQQQSVPQSSLRKWSLKSDTSVLITDQQQSVSHRKIIRRWNRLSRLQRTIVYALTILTATVLVMFYVSKVANKINKINHSDLAQETLKNVSLVIEPVADAAVPKKTVVVDFEQNERPIFTGPKNARQYAVVESFRHAWRGYKDHAWGHDNLKPVSGMAFDWFSLGLTIVDSLDTAYIMGLTEEFEEGKQWIKNELVFTKNKDVNFFEVTIRVLGAMLTCYHFTQDEMFLTKATDLGDRLMAAFSSPSGIPYSDVNLGLKTAHAPEWSHYSTTAEVTTVQLEFRELSRASNNPTFEDAAAAVSEKIHHLPKKHGLVPIFINPNTGHFLPHATITLGARGDSYYEYLLKQWLQTGKTINYLLDDYLTAIEGVRSFLAKRSSPNKHLFIGELSAGSEAFNPKMDHLTCFLPGTLALGHANGLPDWHMTMAEELLHTCYLTYAAHPTFLAPEITHFNLASATDDMYTKTADAHTLLRPEFVESLWYMYQITGNTTYQDWGWQIYQGFEKYAKVPNGYTSLANVKVEKPVQRDMMESFFMSETLKYLYLLFSDDRYVIDLTKYVINSEAHPLPIHKN
;
A
#
# COMPACT_ATOMS: atom_id res chain seq x y z
N MET A 1 -29.98 36.95 -34.51
CA MET A 1 -30.93 37.60 -33.65
C MET A 1 -30.20 37.96 -32.38
N ASP A 2 -29.69 39.20 -32.39
CA ASP A 2 -28.85 39.76 -31.31
C ASP A 2 -29.72 40.13 -30.09
N MET A 3 -29.20 39.87 -28.91
CA MET A 3 -29.62 40.59 -27.72
C MET A 3 -28.44 40.90 -26.81
N LYS A 4 -27.95 42.15 -26.94
CA LYS A 4 -27.07 42.85 -25.99
C LYS A 4 -27.86 43.16 -24.72
N ILE A 5 -27.24 42.94 -23.54
CA ILE A 5 -27.65 43.60 -22.32
C ILE A 5 -26.44 44.30 -21.69
N GLN A 6 -26.69 45.61 -21.40
CA GLN A 6 -25.74 46.63 -20.97
C GLN A 6 -25.31 46.52 -19.51
N PHE A 7 -24.11 47.00 -19.26
CA PHE A 7 -23.57 47.39 -17.95
C PHE A 7 -24.29 48.59 -17.37
N GLY A 8 -24.57 48.59 -16.07
CA GLY A 8 -24.99 49.74 -15.29
C GLY A 8 -24.09 49.88 -14.05
N ASP A 9 -23.26 50.94 -14.07
CA ASP A 9 -22.52 51.48 -12.93
C ASP A 9 -23.52 52.19 -11.97
N ALA A 10 -23.35 51.99 -10.65
CA ALA A 10 -23.69 52.99 -9.65
C ALA A 10 -22.93 52.75 -8.35
N GLY A 11 -21.92 53.55 -8.11
CA GLY A 11 -21.25 53.69 -6.84
C GLY A 11 -22.12 54.44 -5.80
N GLN A 12 -21.93 54.12 -4.56
CA GLN A 12 -22.07 55.06 -3.44
C GLN A 12 -21.26 54.62 -2.24
N GLN A 13 -20.31 55.48 -1.86
CA GLN A 13 -19.62 55.51 -0.57
C GLN A 13 -20.64 55.86 0.55
N GLN A 14 -20.56 55.14 1.66
CA GLN A 14 -21.02 55.68 2.94
C GLN A 14 -20.04 55.38 4.07
N SER A 15 -19.78 56.46 4.80
CA SER A 15 -18.83 56.72 5.86
C SER A 15 -19.15 56.00 7.18
N VAL A 16 -18.05 55.69 7.90
CA VAL A 16 -17.97 55.18 9.27
C VAL A 16 -18.34 56.24 10.31
N PRO A 17 -18.95 55.91 11.47
CA PRO A 17 -18.79 56.66 12.70
C PRO A 17 -17.92 55.89 13.72
N GLN A 18 -16.91 56.60 14.21
CA GLN A 18 -16.13 56.26 15.41
C GLN A 18 -16.97 56.55 16.68
N SER A 19 -16.92 55.63 17.63
CA SER A 19 -16.94 55.85 19.11
C SER A 19 -17.02 54.43 19.73
N SER A 20 -16.29 54.01 20.72
CA SER A 20 -15.81 54.57 21.98
C SER A 20 -14.78 53.59 22.59
N LEU A 21 -13.65 54.15 22.99
CA LEU A 21 -12.60 53.50 23.80
C LEU A 21 -13.11 53.28 25.22
N ARG A 22 -13.14 52.04 25.72
CA ARG A 22 -13.06 51.75 27.15
C ARG A 22 -11.69 51.18 27.48
N LYS A 23 -10.94 51.95 28.29
CA LYS A 23 -9.71 51.57 28.92
C LYS A 23 -9.95 50.47 29.93
N TRP A 24 -9.27 49.33 29.79
CA TRP A 24 -9.02 48.41 30.88
C TRP A 24 -7.53 48.43 31.19
N SER A 25 -7.22 48.82 32.44
CA SER A 25 -5.87 48.82 33.04
C SER A 25 -5.50 47.37 33.38
N LEU A 26 -4.47 46.85 32.72
CA LEU A 26 -3.79 45.62 33.12
C LEU A 26 -2.55 46.03 33.94
N LYS A 27 -2.51 45.65 35.21
CA LYS A 27 -1.29 45.64 36.02
C LYS A 27 -0.34 44.61 35.40
N SER A 28 0.77 45.06 34.86
CA SER A 28 1.84 44.23 34.35
C SER A 28 2.67 43.69 35.52
N ASP A 29 2.70 42.37 35.66
CA ASP A 29 3.66 41.67 36.50
C ASP A 29 5.06 41.79 35.90
N THR A 30 5.89 42.63 36.49
CA THR A 30 7.25 42.96 36.08
C THR A 30 8.30 41.86 36.40
N SER A 31 7.87 40.72 36.94
CA SER A 31 8.79 39.62 37.31
C SER A 31 9.16 38.66 36.17
N VAL A 32 8.36 38.57 35.10
CA VAL A 32 8.63 37.65 33.95
C VAL A 32 9.59 38.26 32.95
N LEU A 33 9.64 39.59 32.81
CA LEU A 33 10.49 40.26 31.82
C LEU A 33 11.98 40.35 32.24
N ILE A 34 12.30 40.15 33.52
CA ILE A 34 13.69 40.22 34.00
C ILE A 34 14.44 38.90 33.76
N THR A 35 13.77 37.76 33.74
CA THR A 35 14.39 36.44 33.49
C THR A 35 14.80 36.27 32.03
N ASP A 36 14.02 36.75 31.05
CA ASP A 36 14.31 36.60 29.62
C ASP A 36 15.49 37.50 29.18
N GLN A 37 15.61 38.70 29.73
CA GLN A 37 16.77 39.56 29.40
C GLN A 37 18.08 39.06 30.01
N GLN A 38 18.07 38.43 31.20
CA GLN A 38 19.27 37.84 31.76
C GLN A 38 19.74 36.59 31.02
N GLN A 39 18.83 35.74 30.51
CA GLN A 39 19.19 34.60 29.69
C GLN A 39 19.76 35.01 28.32
N SER A 40 19.22 36.04 27.67
CA SER A 40 19.71 36.52 26.37
C SER A 40 21.11 37.15 26.48
N VAL A 41 21.43 37.81 27.58
CA VAL A 41 22.75 38.41 27.82
C VAL A 41 23.80 37.33 28.12
N SER A 42 23.43 36.28 28.82
CA SER A 42 24.31 35.13 29.10
C SER A 42 24.66 34.37 27.81
N HIS A 43 23.69 34.09 26.98
CA HIS A 43 23.87 33.40 25.68
C HIS A 43 24.79 34.17 24.72
N ARG A 44 24.64 35.49 24.60
CA ARG A 44 25.51 36.33 23.77
C ARG A 44 26.96 36.40 24.28
N LYS A 45 27.19 36.33 25.62
CA LYS A 45 28.54 36.27 26.19
C LYS A 45 29.23 34.92 25.90
N ILE A 46 28.50 33.81 25.93
CA ILE A 46 29.01 32.46 25.59
C ILE A 46 29.40 32.39 24.13
N ILE A 47 28.52 32.84 23.20
CA ILE A 47 28.80 32.85 21.76
C ILE A 47 30.03 33.74 21.44
N ARG A 48 30.17 34.90 22.10
CA ARG A 48 31.35 35.77 21.89
C ARG A 48 32.65 35.13 22.38
N ARG A 49 32.64 34.37 23.50
CA ARG A 49 33.80 33.61 23.99
C ARG A 49 34.13 32.46 23.04
N TRP A 50 33.13 31.72 22.55
CA TRP A 50 33.29 30.63 21.57
C TRP A 50 33.94 31.12 20.29
N ASN A 51 33.50 32.24 19.75
CA ASN A 51 34.03 32.80 18.52
C ASN A 51 35.48 33.34 18.64
N ARG A 52 36.00 33.54 19.84
CA ARG A 52 37.40 33.93 20.11
C ARG A 52 38.36 32.75 20.20
N LEU A 53 37.87 31.52 20.28
CA LEU A 53 38.69 30.33 20.32
C LEU A 53 39.26 29.98 18.91
N SER A 54 40.53 29.57 18.87
CA SER A 54 41.15 29.04 17.66
C SER A 54 40.47 27.73 17.22
N ARG A 55 40.67 27.35 15.94
CA ARG A 55 40.13 26.06 15.45
C ARG A 55 40.57 24.87 16.32
N LEU A 56 41.82 24.82 16.70
CA LEU A 56 42.37 23.76 17.60
C LEU A 56 41.68 23.74 18.97
N GLN A 57 41.48 24.90 19.60
CA GLN A 57 40.82 25.00 20.89
C GLN A 57 39.35 24.54 20.83
N ARG A 58 38.61 24.85 19.76
CA ARG A 58 37.23 24.35 19.55
C ARG A 58 37.21 22.85 19.36
N THR A 59 38.16 22.27 18.60
CA THR A 59 38.28 20.81 18.42
C THR A 59 38.56 20.12 19.77
N ILE A 60 39.40 20.68 20.61
CA ILE A 60 39.69 20.13 21.95
C ILE A 60 38.42 20.18 22.84
N VAL A 61 37.67 21.29 22.81
CA VAL A 61 36.41 21.40 23.58
C VAL A 61 35.38 20.38 23.10
N TYR A 62 35.24 20.17 21.78
CA TYR A 62 34.36 19.13 21.25
C TYR A 62 34.81 17.73 21.65
N ALA A 63 36.10 17.43 21.57
CA ALA A 63 36.62 16.13 21.97
C ALA A 63 36.37 15.84 23.48
N LEU A 64 36.56 16.83 24.33
CA LEU A 64 36.30 16.73 25.76
C LEU A 64 34.80 16.57 26.06
N THR A 65 33.92 17.27 25.35
CA THR A 65 32.45 17.11 25.53
C THR A 65 31.97 15.76 25.08
N ILE A 66 32.50 15.22 23.98
CA ILE A 66 32.18 13.86 23.52
C ILE A 66 32.68 12.83 24.53
N LEU A 67 33.93 12.97 25.02
CA LEU A 67 34.50 12.05 26.00
C LEU A 67 33.68 12.04 27.30
N THR A 68 33.28 13.21 27.83
CA THR A 68 32.43 13.29 29.05
C THR A 68 31.04 12.69 28.80
N ALA A 69 30.43 12.91 27.65
CA ALA A 69 29.15 12.30 27.29
C ALA A 69 29.26 10.76 27.20
N THR A 70 30.33 10.25 26.61
CA THR A 70 30.58 8.79 26.52
C THR A 70 30.77 8.16 27.91
N VAL A 71 31.51 8.80 28.80
CA VAL A 71 31.71 8.32 30.18
C VAL A 71 30.39 8.31 30.97
N LEU A 72 29.55 9.34 30.79
CA LEU A 72 28.23 9.40 31.45
C LEU A 72 27.29 8.30 30.93
N VAL A 73 27.30 8.01 29.61
CA VAL A 73 26.53 6.91 29.03
C VAL A 73 27.00 5.56 29.55
N MET A 74 28.32 5.33 29.62
CA MET A 74 28.87 4.08 30.18
C MET A 74 28.48 3.90 31.64
N PHE A 75 28.50 4.97 32.43
CA PHE A 75 28.08 4.93 33.86
C PHE A 75 26.58 4.63 34.00
N TYR A 76 25.75 5.19 33.13
CA TYR A 76 24.31 4.91 33.08
C TYR A 76 24.02 3.46 32.68
N VAL A 77 24.67 2.97 31.63
CA VAL A 77 24.55 1.57 31.16
C VAL A 77 24.98 0.59 32.25
N SER A 78 26.09 0.87 32.94
CA SER A 78 26.56 0.05 34.06
C SER A 78 25.57 0.03 35.25
N LYS A 79 24.94 1.16 35.56
CA LYS A 79 23.89 1.22 36.57
C LYS A 79 22.64 0.44 36.20
N VAL A 80 22.22 0.51 34.93
CA VAL A 80 21.08 -0.24 34.40
C VAL A 80 21.38 -1.75 34.41
N ALA A 81 22.56 -2.16 33.95
CA ALA A 81 22.99 -3.56 33.96
C ALA A 81 23.03 -4.14 35.39
N ASN A 82 23.54 -3.38 36.38
CA ASN A 82 23.52 -3.80 37.77
C ASN A 82 22.11 -3.86 38.37
N LYS A 83 21.16 -3.08 37.85
CA LYS A 83 19.74 -3.15 38.27
C LYS A 83 19.04 -4.36 37.67
N ILE A 84 19.36 -4.70 36.45
CA ILE A 84 18.83 -5.89 35.75
C ILE A 84 19.36 -7.18 36.41
N ASN A 85 20.66 -7.24 36.73
CA ASN A 85 21.25 -8.39 37.44
C ASN A 85 20.71 -8.58 38.87
N LYS A 86 20.23 -7.52 39.54
CA LYS A 86 19.54 -7.63 40.84
C LYS A 86 18.11 -8.16 40.72
N ILE A 87 17.44 -7.96 39.59
CA ILE A 87 16.07 -8.43 39.33
C ILE A 87 16.05 -9.93 38.93
N ASN A 88 17.13 -10.42 38.32
CA ASN A 88 17.23 -11.81 37.85
C ASN A 88 17.62 -12.84 38.96
N HIS A 89 17.79 -12.44 40.22
CA HIS A 89 18.20 -13.34 41.32
C HIS A 89 17.26 -13.40 42.51
N SER A 90 16.03 -12.91 42.42
CA SER A 90 15.05 -13.15 43.46
C SER A 90 13.64 -13.24 42.88
N ASP A 91 12.98 -14.36 43.08
CA ASP A 91 11.54 -14.54 43.18
C ASP A 91 10.67 -14.87 41.98
N LEU A 92 11.19 -15.38 40.84
CA LEU A 92 10.28 -15.94 39.82
C LEU A 92 10.47 -17.43 39.46
N ALA A 93 11.40 -18.12 40.14
CA ALA A 93 11.73 -19.52 39.80
C ALA A 93 11.05 -20.58 40.71
N GLN A 94 10.24 -20.23 41.68
CA GLN A 94 9.67 -21.21 42.60
C GLN A 94 8.15 -21.40 42.58
N GLU A 95 7.40 -20.62 41.82
CA GLU A 95 5.92 -20.74 41.84
C GLU A 95 5.31 -21.37 40.58
N THR A 96 6.08 -21.61 39.51
CA THR A 96 5.54 -22.18 38.24
C THR A 96 5.79 -23.69 38.05
N LEU A 97 6.46 -24.36 38.97
CA LEU A 97 6.81 -25.79 38.84
C LEU A 97 5.95 -26.78 39.67
N LYS A 98 4.83 -26.34 40.21
CA LYS A 98 4.01 -27.23 41.07
C LYS A 98 2.69 -27.75 40.51
N ASN A 99 2.27 -27.34 39.35
CA ASN A 99 1.00 -27.82 38.80
C ASN A 99 1.03 -28.06 37.29
N VAL A 100 1.72 -29.05 36.77
CA VAL A 100 1.30 -29.84 35.59
C VAL A 100 2.17 -31.09 35.51
N SER A 101 1.74 -32.17 36.15
CA SER A 101 2.11 -33.53 35.77
C SER A 101 0.97 -34.07 34.92
N LEU A 102 1.09 -34.07 33.62
CA LEU A 102 0.24 -34.83 32.71
C LEU A 102 1.13 -35.82 31.95
N VAL A 103 0.82 -37.07 32.14
CA VAL A 103 1.41 -38.26 31.55
C VAL A 103 1.24 -38.18 30.03
N ILE A 104 2.33 -38.21 29.30
CA ILE A 104 2.33 -38.45 27.85
C ILE A 104 2.86 -39.86 27.62
N GLU A 105 1.97 -40.80 27.24
CA GLU A 105 2.39 -42.06 26.64
C GLU A 105 2.77 -41.85 25.17
N PRO A 106 3.79 -42.53 24.66
CA PRO A 106 4.20 -42.39 23.27
C PRO A 106 3.27 -43.18 22.36
N VAL A 107 2.56 -42.48 21.46
CA VAL A 107 1.82 -43.13 20.37
C VAL A 107 2.76 -43.42 19.23
N ALA A 108 2.84 -44.68 18.84
CA ALA A 108 3.65 -45.22 17.76
C ALA A 108 3.26 -44.64 16.39
N ASP A 109 4.25 -44.44 15.54
CA ASP A 109 4.16 -44.06 14.14
C ASP A 109 3.14 -44.92 13.38
N ALA A 110 2.02 -44.33 13.01
CA ALA A 110 1.13 -44.85 12.00
C ALA A 110 1.22 -43.94 10.77
N ALA A 111 1.81 -44.45 9.71
CA ALA A 111 1.83 -43.82 8.40
C ALA A 111 0.41 -43.47 7.94
N VAL A 112 0.07 -42.21 7.89
CA VAL A 112 -1.18 -41.71 7.30
C VAL A 112 -1.06 -41.85 5.77
N PRO A 113 -1.95 -42.60 5.10
CA PRO A 113 -1.96 -42.67 3.66
C PRO A 113 -2.31 -41.29 3.08
N LYS A 114 -1.45 -40.74 2.22
CA LYS A 114 -1.75 -39.55 1.40
C LYS A 114 -2.97 -39.85 0.53
N LYS A 115 -4.12 -39.43 1.00
CA LYS A 115 -5.34 -39.37 0.18
C LYS A 115 -5.16 -38.18 -0.76
N THR A 116 -4.93 -38.47 -2.03
CA THR A 116 -5.07 -37.48 -3.11
C THR A 116 -6.55 -37.04 -3.10
N VAL A 117 -6.82 -35.89 -2.53
CA VAL A 117 -8.15 -35.27 -2.63
C VAL A 117 -8.22 -34.70 -4.04
N VAL A 118 -8.84 -35.44 -4.94
CA VAL A 118 -9.36 -34.86 -6.19
C VAL A 118 -10.49 -33.96 -5.72
N VAL A 119 -10.23 -32.65 -5.70
CA VAL A 119 -11.27 -31.66 -5.47
C VAL A 119 -12.09 -31.64 -6.76
N ASP A 120 -13.23 -32.35 -6.74
CA ASP A 120 -14.28 -32.10 -7.72
C ASP A 120 -14.69 -30.65 -7.54
N PHE A 121 -14.27 -29.82 -8.50
CA PHE A 121 -14.89 -28.53 -8.69
C PHE A 121 -16.36 -28.83 -9.04
N GLU A 122 -17.27 -28.70 -8.07
CA GLU A 122 -18.67 -28.46 -8.42
C GLU A 122 -18.63 -27.42 -9.52
N GLN A 123 -19.30 -27.68 -10.63
CA GLN A 123 -19.40 -26.79 -11.77
C GLN A 123 -19.97 -25.45 -11.28
N ASN A 124 -19.12 -24.65 -10.67
CA ASN A 124 -19.44 -23.29 -10.27
C ASN A 124 -19.76 -22.55 -11.55
N GLU A 125 -20.99 -22.10 -11.67
CA GLU A 125 -21.45 -21.28 -12.76
C GLU A 125 -20.41 -20.18 -12.98
N ARG A 126 -19.85 -20.14 -14.19
CA ARG A 126 -18.88 -19.11 -14.57
C ARG A 126 -19.50 -17.75 -14.34
N PRO A 127 -18.76 -16.78 -13.79
CA PRO A 127 -19.32 -15.45 -13.64
C PRO A 127 -19.67 -14.89 -15.01
N ILE A 128 -20.94 -14.49 -15.18
CA ILE A 128 -21.43 -13.89 -16.43
C ILE A 128 -21.43 -12.38 -16.25
N PHE A 129 -20.52 -11.71 -16.93
CA PHE A 129 -20.46 -10.26 -16.94
C PHE A 129 -21.24 -9.72 -18.15
N THR A 130 -22.20 -8.85 -17.86
CA THR A 130 -23.18 -8.40 -18.86
C THR A 130 -22.89 -6.99 -19.39
N GLY A 131 -21.71 -6.44 -19.10
CA GLY A 131 -21.29 -5.09 -19.48
C GLY A 131 -21.95 -3.98 -18.65
N PRO A 132 -21.71 -2.70 -19.04
CA PRO A 132 -22.17 -1.52 -18.28
C PRO A 132 -23.69 -1.40 -18.27
N LYS A 133 -24.27 -0.97 -17.14
CA LYS A 133 -25.72 -0.83 -16.91
C LYS A 133 -26.20 0.61 -16.76
N ASN A 134 -25.31 1.52 -16.38
CA ASN A 134 -25.64 2.91 -16.11
C ASN A 134 -24.62 3.88 -16.69
N ALA A 135 -24.95 5.17 -16.70
CA ALA A 135 -24.12 6.20 -17.36
C ALA A 135 -22.70 6.31 -16.79
N ARG A 136 -22.48 6.10 -15.47
CA ARG A 136 -21.15 6.15 -14.87
C ARG A 136 -20.30 4.96 -15.32
N GLN A 137 -20.86 3.76 -15.40
CA GLN A 137 -20.16 2.58 -15.92
C GLN A 137 -19.83 2.74 -17.42
N TYR A 138 -20.76 3.25 -18.23
CA TYR A 138 -20.48 3.55 -19.65
C TYR A 138 -19.34 4.54 -19.81
N ALA A 139 -19.27 5.58 -18.95
CA ALA A 139 -18.18 6.55 -18.98
C ALA A 139 -16.82 5.89 -18.69
N VAL A 140 -16.75 4.99 -17.68
CA VAL A 140 -15.51 4.25 -17.36
C VAL A 140 -15.11 3.32 -18.51
N VAL A 141 -16.07 2.63 -19.14
CA VAL A 141 -15.82 1.79 -20.32
C VAL A 141 -15.24 2.61 -21.48
N GLU A 142 -15.77 3.80 -21.74
CA GLU A 142 -15.20 4.67 -22.79
C GLU A 142 -13.79 5.16 -22.43
N SER A 143 -13.48 5.36 -21.14
CA SER A 143 -12.12 5.67 -20.69
C SER A 143 -11.18 4.49 -20.91
N PHE A 144 -11.62 3.27 -20.61
CA PHE A 144 -10.86 2.05 -20.87
C PHE A 144 -10.57 1.91 -22.37
N ARG A 145 -11.60 2.04 -23.23
CA ARG A 145 -11.44 1.96 -24.67
C ARG A 145 -10.53 3.06 -25.23
N HIS A 146 -10.60 4.27 -24.68
CA HIS A 146 -9.71 5.35 -25.07
C HIS A 146 -8.24 5.01 -24.73
N ALA A 147 -7.97 4.51 -23.54
CA ALA A 147 -6.65 4.07 -23.13
C ALA A 147 -6.15 2.86 -23.93
N TRP A 148 -7.01 1.86 -24.15
CA TRP A 148 -6.70 0.67 -24.93
C TRP A 148 -6.33 1.00 -26.37
N ARG A 149 -7.10 1.88 -27.05
CA ARG A 149 -6.77 2.32 -28.42
C ARG A 149 -5.44 3.02 -28.49
N GLY A 150 -5.19 3.97 -27.57
CA GLY A 150 -3.90 4.65 -27.54
C GLY A 150 -2.72 3.70 -27.30
N TYR A 151 -2.88 2.75 -26.38
CA TYR A 151 -1.89 1.70 -26.17
C TYR A 151 -1.73 0.80 -27.42
N LYS A 152 -2.82 0.37 -28.04
CA LYS A 152 -2.80 -0.46 -29.24
C LYS A 152 -2.09 0.22 -30.41
N ASP A 153 -2.34 1.51 -30.61
CA ASP A 153 -1.79 2.27 -31.73
C ASP A 153 -0.30 2.59 -31.58
N HIS A 154 0.22 2.67 -30.33
CA HIS A 154 1.55 3.22 -30.06
C HIS A 154 2.50 2.30 -29.26
N ALA A 155 1.97 1.34 -28.50
CA ALA A 155 2.77 0.53 -27.58
C ALA A 155 2.35 -0.95 -27.54
N TRP A 156 1.66 -1.46 -28.55
CA TRP A 156 1.15 -2.83 -28.55
C TRP A 156 2.25 -3.87 -28.34
N GLY A 157 2.07 -4.70 -27.31
CA GLY A 157 3.05 -5.72 -26.93
C GLY A 157 4.21 -5.24 -26.09
N HIS A 158 4.31 -3.94 -25.81
CA HIS A 158 5.24 -3.36 -24.84
C HIS A 158 4.58 -3.22 -23.45
N ASP A 159 5.35 -2.96 -22.40
CA ASP A 159 4.80 -2.95 -21.04
C ASP A 159 3.90 -1.75 -20.78
N ASN A 160 4.33 -0.54 -21.13
CA ASN A 160 3.58 0.69 -20.86
C ASN A 160 3.56 1.64 -22.05
N LEU A 161 2.55 2.50 -22.08
CA LEU A 161 2.43 3.59 -23.03
C LEU A 161 2.94 4.90 -22.43
N LYS A 162 3.70 5.66 -23.21
CA LYS A 162 3.95 7.09 -23.01
C LYS A 162 2.93 7.88 -23.84
N PRO A 163 1.78 8.26 -23.26
CA PRO A 163 0.63 8.68 -24.07
C PRO A 163 0.74 10.10 -24.64
N VAL A 164 1.66 10.93 -24.12
CA VAL A 164 1.89 12.28 -24.65
C VAL A 164 2.78 12.24 -25.88
N SER A 165 3.88 11.49 -25.81
CA SER A 165 4.83 11.34 -26.94
C SER A 165 4.42 10.27 -27.94
N GLY A 166 3.48 9.39 -27.62
CA GLY A 166 3.11 8.23 -28.45
C GLY A 166 4.25 7.22 -28.55
N MET A 167 5.02 7.01 -27.48
CA MET A 167 6.12 6.05 -27.44
C MET A 167 5.79 4.88 -26.51
N ALA A 168 6.38 3.72 -26.80
CA ALA A 168 6.38 2.58 -25.91
C ALA A 168 7.45 2.69 -24.83
N PHE A 169 7.22 2.01 -23.71
CA PHE A 169 8.20 1.85 -22.62
C PHE A 169 8.18 0.41 -22.13
N ASP A 170 9.38 -0.22 -22.06
CA ASP A 170 9.54 -1.58 -21.56
C ASP A 170 10.24 -1.59 -20.21
N TRP A 171 9.58 -2.16 -19.23
CA TRP A 171 10.11 -2.49 -17.92
C TRP A 171 10.57 -3.95 -17.89
N PHE A 172 9.65 -4.90 -18.12
CA PHE A 172 9.90 -6.35 -18.10
C PHE A 172 9.88 -6.98 -19.51
N SER A 173 9.36 -6.28 -20.50
CA SER A 173 9.12 -6.75 -21.89
C SER A 173 8.18 -7.94 -21.96
N LEU A 174 7.08 -7.87 -21.19
CA LEU A 174 6.05 -8.90 -21.07
C LEU A 174 4.69 -8.46 -21.63
N GLY A 175 4.61 -7.26 -22.25
CA GLY A 175 3.35 -6.71 -22.72
C GLY A 175 2.41 -6.41 -21.55
N LEU A 176 2.94 -5.82 -20.50
CA LEU A 176 2.32 -5.73 -19.18
C LEU A 176 0.91 -5.14 -19.22
N THR A 177 0.69 -4.05 -19.97
CA THR A 177 -0.64 -3.44 -20.08
C THR A 177 -1.69 -4.39 -20.68
N ILE A 178 -1.34 -5.23 -21.68
CA ILE A 178 -2.28 -6.22 -22.23
C ILE A 178 -2.67 -7.22 -21.16
N VAL A 179 -1.66 -7.84 -20.53
CA VAL A 179 -1.87 -8.96 -19.61
C VAL A 179 -2.64 -8.50 -18.38
N ASP A 180 -2.19 -7.42 -17.77
CA ASP A 180 -2.69 -6.84 -16.54
C ASP A 180 -4.14 -6.33 -16.65
N SER A 181 -4.52 -5.79 -17.84
CA SER A 181 -5.88 -5.25 -18.08
C SER A 181 -6.88 -6.27 -18.60
N LEU A 182 -6.48 -7.52 -18.87
CA LEU A 182 -7.31 -8.44 -19.64
C LEU A 182 -8.58 -8.87 -18.90
N ASP A 183 -8.48 -9.18 -17.62
CA ASP A 183 -9.63 -9.51 -16.80
C ASP A 183 -10.55 -8.30 -16.57
N THR A 184 -10.01 -7.07 -16.58
CA THR A 184 -10.81 -5.84 -16.59
C THR A 184 -11.68 -5.75 -17.84
N ALA A 185 -11.09 -6.01 -19.01
CA ALA A 185 -11.85 -6.05 -20.27
C ALA A 185 -12.97 -7.11 -20.21
N TYR A 186 -12.69 -8.28 -19.64
CA TYR A 186 -13.67 -9.35 -19.47
C TYR A 186 -14.82 -8.96 -18.53
N ILE A 187 -14.50 -8.39 -17.36
CA ILE A 187 -15.47 -7.88 -16.36
C ILE A 187 -16.35 -6.78 -16.96
N MET A 188 -15.78 -5.91 -17.79
CA MET A 188 -16.52 -4.84 -18.45
C MET A 188 -17.35 -5.33 -19.65
N GLY A 189 -17.26 -6.61 -20.04
CA GLY A 189 -17.96 -7.17 -21.19
C GLY A 189 -17.40 -6.72 -22.56
N LEU A 190 -16.12 -6.36 -22.60
CA LEU A 190 -15.41 -5.86 -23.78
C LEU A 190 -14.81 -7.03 -24.57
N THR A 191 -15.68 -7.76 -25.28
CA THR A 191 -15.30 -9.02 -25.93
C THR A 191 -14.22 -8.83 -27.00
N GLU A 192 -14.26 -7.73 -27.75
CA GLU A 192 -13.27 -7.46 -28.82
C GLU A 192 -11.89 -7.21 -28.23
N GLU A 193 -11.79 -6.33 -27.23
CA GLU A 193 -10.55 -5.99 -26.55
C GLU A 193 -9.98 -7.21 -25.79
N PHE A 194 -10.84 -8.00 -25.16
CA PHE A 194 -10.45 -9.25 -24.50
C PHE A 194 -9.86 -10.26 -25.49
N GLU A 195 -10.53 -10.53 -26.62
CA GLU A 195 -10.04 -11.49 -27.62
C GLU A 195 -8.76 -11.01 -28.31
N GLU A 196 -8.60 -9.72 -28.58
CA GLU A 196 -7.35 -9.15 -29.09
C GLU A 196 -6.17 -9.43 -28.13
N GLY A 197 -6.33 -9.09 -26.85
CA GLY A 197 -5.31 -9.33 -25.82
C GLY A 197 -5.02 -10.81 -25.62
N LYS A 198 -6.06 -11.65 -25.58
CA LYS A 198 -5.93 -13.11 -25.48
C LYS A 198 -5.14 -13.70 -26.65
N GLN A 199 -5.40 -13.26 -27.89
CA GLN A 199 -4.65 -13.73 -29.06
C GLN A 199 -3.18 -13.31 -28.99
N TRP A 200 -2.88 -12.10 -28.53
CA TRP A 200 -1.50 -11.66 -28.32
C TRP A 200 -0.81 -12.53 -27.27
N ILE A 201 -1.44 -12.79 -26.12
CA ILE A 201 -0.90 -13.66 -25.05
C ILE A 201 -0.60 -15.06 -25.59
N LYS A 202 -1.53 -15.63 -26.37
CA LYS A 202 -1.38 -16.96 -26.95
C LYS A 202 -0.18 -17.05 -27.89
N ASN A 203 -0.01 -16.08 -28.77
CA ASN A 203 0.93 -16.15 -29.87
C ASN A 203 2.29 -15.52 -29.58
N GLU A 204 2.34 -14.44 -28.79
CA GLU A 204 3.52 -13.58 -28.66
C GLU A 204 4.14 -13.61 -27.25
N LEU A 205 3.33 -13.83 -26.19
CA LEU A 205 3.86 -13.81 -24.83
C LEU A 205 4.76 -15.01 -24.57
N VAL A 206 6.05 -14.74 -24.30
CA VAL A 206 7.05 -15.76 -23.97
C VAL A 206 7.89 -15.33 -22.76
N PHE A 207 8.22 -16.27 -21.89
CA PHE A 207 9.00 -16.05 -20.68
C PHE A 207 10.48 -16.49 -20.78
N THR A 208 10.94 -16.77 -22.00
CA THR A 208 12.30 -17.27 -22.25
C THR A 208 13.33 -16.17 -22.50
N LYS A 209 12.94 -14.91 -22.42
CA LYS A 209 13.84 -13.76 -22.58
C LYS A 209 14.86 -13.73 -21.46
N ASN A 210 16.14 -13.55 -21.81
CA ASN A 210 17.21 -13.32 -20.83
C ASN A 210 17.12 -11.87 -20.32
N LYS A 211 16.20 -11.64 -19.38
CA LYS A 211 15.93 -10.34 -18.75
C LYS A 211 15.46 -10.55 -17.32
N ASP A 212 15.97 -9.74 -16.43
CA ASP A 212 15.52 -9.71 -15.05
C ASP A 212 14.18 -8.99 -14.94
N VAL A 213 13.32 -9.55 -14.10
CA VAL A 213 12.03 -8.99 -13.73
C VAL A 213 11.94 -8.93 -12.21
N ASN A 214 11.15 -8.01 -11.67
CA ASN A 214 10.84 -8.02 -10.25
C ASN A 214 9.85 -9.16 -9.95
N PHE A 215 10.21 -10.00 -8.99
CA PHE A 215 9.46 -11.19 -8.59
C PHE A 215 8.02 -10.86 -8.15
N PHE A 216 7.88 -9.86 -7.28
CA PHE A 216 6.58 -9.40 -6.77
C PHE A 216 5.70 -8.83 -7.87
N GLU A 217 6.20 -7.85 -8.63
CA GLU A 217 5.44 -7.16 -9.66
C GLU A 217 4.90 -8.11 -10.75
N VAL A 218 5.73 -9.05 -11.19
CA VAL A 218 5.31 -10.03 -12.20
C VAL A 218 4.33 -11.06 -11.62
N THR A 219 4.46 -11.39 -10.34
CA THR A 219 3.51 -12.30 -9.67
C THR A 219 2.13 -11.66 -9.56
N ILE A 220 2.01 -10.47 -9.01
CA ILE A 220 0.70 -9.86 -8.77
C ILE A 220 0.00 -9.48 -10.08
N ARG A 221 0.75 -8.96 -11.08
CA ARG A 221 0.21 -8.48 -12.36
C ARG A 221 0.02 -9.61 -13.38
N VAL A 222 1.11 -10.32 -13.72
CA VAL A 222 1.07 -11.28 -14.84
C VAL A 222 0.50 -12.61 -14.40
N LEU A 223 1.00 -13.18 -13.29
CA LEU A 223 0.48 -14.46 -12.79
C LEU A 223 -0.95 -14.31 -12.28
N GLY A 224 -1.26 -13.24 -11.53
CA GLY A 224 -2.59 -12.95 -11.03
C GLY A 224 -3.62 -12.83 -12.16
N ALA A 225 -3.32 -12.03 -13.19
CA ALA A 225 -4.19 -11.87 -14.35
C ALA A 225 -4.44 -13.19 -15.10
N MET A 226 -3.38 -14.00 -15.33
CA MET A 226 -3.53 -15.30 -15.99
C MET A 226 -4.44 -16.25 -15.21
N LEU A 227 -4.27 -16.34 -13.89
CA LEU A 227 -5.09 -17.19 -13.04
C LEU A 227 -6.55 -16.72 -13.03
N THR A 228 -6.79 -15.42 -12.96
CA THR A 228 -8.14 -14.85 -13.02
C THR A 228 -8.81 -15.12 -14.39
N CYS A 229 -8.08 -14.89 -15.49
CA CYS A 229 -8.59 -15.20 -16.82
C CYS A 229 -8.87 -16.69 -16.99
N TYR A 230 -8.03 -17.58 -16.44
CA TYR A 230 -8.31 -19.01 -16.41
C TYR A 230 -9.61 -19.31 -15.66
N HIS A 231 -9.77 -18.76 -14.46
CA HIS A 231 -10.99 -18.95 -13.67
C HIS A 231 -12.26 -18.52 -14.38
N PHE A 232 -12.24 -17.35 -15.03
CA PHE A 232 -13.41 -16.79 -15.69
C PHE A 232 -13.74 -17.51 -16.99
N THR A 233 -12.75 -18.00 -17.73
CA THR A 233 -12.95 -18.55 -19.08
C THR A 233 -12.83 -20.07 -19.16
N GLN A 234 -12.09 -20.68 -18.23
CA GLN A 234 -11.67 -22.10 -18.28
C GLN A 234 -10.85 -22.41 -19.54
N ASP A 235 -10.14 -21.41 -20.09
CA ASP A 235 -9.24 -21.60 -21.23
C ASP A 235 -7.86 -22.04 -20.72
N GLU A 236 -7.52 -23.31 -20.98
CA GLU A 236 -6.26 -23.96 -20.57
C GLU A 236 -4.99 -23.22 -21.05
N MET A 237 -5.10 -22.38 -22.06
CA MET A 237 -3.97 -21.56 -22.51
C MET A 237 -3.46 -20.65 -21.38
N PHE A 238 -4.37 -20.04 -20.60
CA PHE A 238 -4.00 -19.19 -19.48
C PHE A 238 -3.31 -19.97 -18.37
N LEU A 239 -3.82 -21.16 -18.00
CA LEU A 239 -3.19 -22.02 -17.00
C LEU A 239 -1.80 -22.51 -17.46
N THR A 240 -1.65 -22.86 -18.74
CA THR A 240 -0.36 -23.27 -19.32
C THR A 240 0.68 -22.14 -19.20
N LYS A 241 0.28 -20.90 -19.51
CA LYS A 241 1.16 -19.72 -19.38
C LYS A 241 1.46 -19.41 -17.93
N ALA A 242 0.46 -19.48 -17.03
CA ALA A 242 0.62 -19.29 -15.60
C ALA A 242 1.61 -20.29 -14.99
N THR A 243 1.51 -21.56 -15.39
CA THR A 243 2.41 -22.64 -14.91
C THR A 243 3.84 -22.44 -15.41
N ASP A 244 4.07 -22.11 -16.70
CA ASP A 244 5.41 -21.80 -17.20
C ASP A 244 6.03 -20.60 -16.48
N LEU A 245 5.24 -19.55 -16.22
CA LEU A 245 5.71 -18.39 -15.45
C LEU A 245 6.04 -18.78 -14.01
N GLY A 246 5.14 -19.48 -13.32
CA GLY A 246 5.35 -19.95 -11.95
C GLY A 246 6.62 -20.79 -11.79
N ASP A 247 6.85 -21.74 -12.70
CA ASP A 247 8.08 -22.57 -12.71
C ASP A 247 9.36 -21.74 -12.84
N ARG A 248 9.31 -20.60 -13.52
CA ARG A 248 10.47 -19.69 -13.65
C ARG A 248 10.64 -18.83 -12.41
N LEU A 249 9.55 -18.35 -11.85
CA LEU A 249 9.51 -17.54 -10.64
C LEU A 249 9.96 -18.32 -9.39
N MET A 250 9.86 -19.67 -9.39
CA MET A 250 10.37 -20.52 -8.31
C MET A 250 11.86 -20.28 -8.02
N ALA A 251 12.63 -19.77 -8.97
CA ALA A 251 14.03 -19.39 -8.75
C ALA A 251 14.20 -18.37 -7.61
N ALA A 252 13.21 -17.51 -7.35
CA ALA A 252 13.25 -16.52 -6.28
C ALA A 252 13.46 -17.16 -4.90
N PHE A 253 12.91 -18.35 -4.67
CA PHE A 253 12.99 -19.05 -3.37
C PHE A 253 14.31 -19.78 -3.14
N SER A 254 15.28 -19.70 -4.08
CA SER A 254 16.59 -20.35 -3.97
C SER A 254 17.57 -19.69 -2.99
N SER A 255 17.15 -18.66 -2.28
CA SER A 255 17.98 -17.99 -1.28
C SER A 255 18.35 -18.94 -0.12
N PRO A 256 19.47 -18.72 0.59
CA PRO A 256 19.87 -19.57 1.72
C PRO A 256 18.84 -19.65 2.84
N SER A 257 18.00 -18.62 3.00
CA SER A 257 16.97 -18.59 4.03
C SER A 257 15.60 -19.04 3.57
N GLY A 258 15.36 -19.18 2.26
CA GLY A 258 14.05 -19.39 1.68
C GLY A 258 13.20 -18.11 1.53
N ILE A 259 13.65 -16.96 2.05
CA ILE A 259 13.04 -15.66 1.76
C ILE A 259 13.36 -15.28 0.31
N PRO A 260 12.36 -14.96 -0.53
CA PRO A 260 12.60 -14.74 -1.95
C PRO A 260 13.57 -13.59 -2.23
N TYR A 261 14.38 -13.77 -3.27
CA TYR A 261 15.08 -12.68 -3.93
C TYR A 261 14.08 -11.80 -4.70
N SER A 262 14.37 -10.50 -4.81
CA SER A 262 13.48 -9.56 -5.52
C SER A 262 13.55 -9.67 -7.04
N ASP A 263 14.70 -10.03 -7.61
CA ASP A 263 14.90 -10.08 -9.06
C ASP A 263 15.09 -11.51 -9.56
N VAL A 264 14.38 -11.84 -10.63
CA VAL A 264 14.39 -13.16 -11.28
C VAL A 264 14.67 -12.99 -12.77
N ASN A 265 15.68 -13.70 -13.27
CA ASN A 265 15.88 -13.86 -14.70
C ASN A 265 15.02 -15.01 -15.23
N LEU A 266 13.94 -14.65 -15.92
CA LEU A 266 12.97 -15.64 -16.39
C LEU A 266 13.56 -16.62 -17.41
N GLY A 267 14.46 -16.16 -18.31
CA GLY A 267 15.09 -16.99 -19.33
C GLY A 267 16.08 -18.00 -18.75
N LEU A 268 16.87 -17.56 -17.78
CA LEU A 268 17.92 -18.38 -17.15
C LEU A 268 17.41 -19.16 -15.93
N LYS A 269 16.23 -18.83 -15.41
CA LYS A 269 15.69 -19.37 -14.14
C LYS A 269 16.66 -19.18 -12.97
N THR A 270 17.23 -17.98 -12.83
CA THR A 270 18.12 -17.58 -11.75
C THR A 270 17.54 -16.36 -11.02
N ALA A 271 17.91 -16.19 -9.75
CA ALA A 271 17.43 -15.06 -8.97
C ALA A 271 18.54 -14.43 -8.14
N HIS A 272 18.40 -13.15 -7.83
CA HIS A 272 19.37 -12.38 -7.04
C HIS A 272 18.70 -11.19 -6.34
N ALA A 273 19.41 -10.61 -5.39
CA ALA A 273 19.01 -9.34 -4.80
C ALA A 273 19.11 -8.21 -5.84
N PRO A 274 18.29 -7.15 -5.75
CA PRO A 274 18.35 -6.04 -6.68
C PRO A 274 19.68 -5.28 -6.60
N GLU A 275 20.11 -4.65 -7.68
CA GLU A 275 21.39 -3.92 -7.75
C GLU A 275 21.52 -2.81 -6.68
N TRP A 276 20.38 -2.19 -6.32
CA TRP A 276 20.35 -1.06 -5.37
C TRP A 276 20.33 -1.50 -3.88
N SER A 277 20.14 -2.78 -3.58
CA SER A 277 20.03 -3.30 -2.20
C SER A 277 20.44 -4.76 -2.10
N HIS A 278 21.02 -5.15 -0.95
CA HIS A 278 21.25 -6.55 -0.61
C HIS A 278 20.07 -7.19 0.14
N TYR A 279 18.97 -6.46 0.29
CA TYR A 279 17.76 -6.85 1.01
C TYR A 279 16.59 -6.96 0.05
N SER A 280 15.72 -7.93 0.29
CA SER A 280 14.38 -7.95 -0.28
C SER A 280 13.47 -7.03 0.53
N THR A 281 12.36 -6.57 -0.06
CA THR A 281 11.38 -5.79 0.69
C THR A 281 10.34 -6.70 1.35
N THR A 282 9.84 -6.29 2.51
CA THR A 282 8.91 -7.13 3.28
C THR A 282 7.60 -7.33 2.53
N ALA A 283 7.02 -6.26 1.98
CA ALA A 283 5.80 -6.37 1.18
C ALA A 283 5.99 -7.30 -0.01
N GLU A 284 7.08 -7.17 -0.80
CA GLU A 284 7.31 -8.01 -1.98
C GLU A 284 7.39 -9.51 -1.65
N VAL A 285 8.05 -9.89 -0.56
CA VAL A 285 8.20 -11.33 -0.21
C VAL A 285 6.94 -11.93 0.44
N THR A 286 6.03 -11.10 0.94
CA THR A 286 4.80 -11.50 1.62
C THR A 286 3.54 -11.26 0.80
N THR A 287 3.68 -10.88 -0.47
CA THR A 287 2.56 -10.55 -1.36
C THR A 287 2.63 -11.35 -2.67
N VAL A 288 2.81 -12.64 -2.55
CA VAL A 288 2.84 -13.61 -3.67
C VAL A 288 2.04 -14.87 -3.34
N GLN A 289 1.57 -14.97 -2.10
CA GLN A 289 1.00 -16.18 -1.55
C GLN A 289 -0.37 -16.52 -2.12
N LEU A 290 -1.18 -15.52 -2.45
CA LEU A 290 -2.50 -15.74 -3.05
C LEU A 290 -2.36 -16.38 -4.42
N GLU A 291 -1.46 -15.86 -5.24
CA GLU A 291 -1.20 -16.30 -6.61
C GLU A 291 -0.55 -17.68 -6.65
N PHE A 292 0.48 -17.90 -5.83
CA PHE A 292 1.18 -19.19 -5.77
C PHE A 292 0.29 -20.30 -5.22
N ARG A 293 -0.57 -19.99 -4.24
CA ARG A 293 -1.56 -20.94 -3.72
C ARG A 293 -2.58 -21.30 -4.78
N GLU A 294 -3.09 -20.30 -5.50
CA GLU A 294 -4.04 -20.54 -6.57
C GLU A 294 -3.42 -21.31 -7.73
N LEU A 295 -2.18 -20.97 -8.10
CA LEU A 295 -1.44 -21.73 -9.12
C LEU A 295 -1.26 -23.21 -8.73
N SER A 296 -0.94 -23.50 -7.47
CA SER A 296 -0.84 -24.87 -6.97
C SER A 296 -2.15 -25.63 -7.16
N ARG A 297 -3.26 -25.01 -6.83
CA ARG A 297 -4.58 -25.63 -6.92
C ARG A 297 -5.02 -25.82 -8.37
N ALA A 298 -4.89 -24.79 -9.20
CA ALA A 298 -5.27 -24.85 -10.60
C ALA A 298 -4.43 -25.85 -11.40
N SER A 299 -3.12 -25.94 -11.13
CA SER A 299 -2.19 -26.84 -11.81
C SER A 299 -2.07 -28.23 -11.14
N ASN A 300 -2.68 -28.43 -9.99
CA ASN A 300 -2.52 -29.64 -9.16
C ASN A 300 -1.03 -29.94 -8.81
N ASN A 301 -0.25 -28.89 -8.63
CA ASN A 301 1.18 -28.96 -8.26
C ASN A 301 1.42 -28.25 -6.91
N PRO A 302 1.61 -28.97 -5.79
CA PRO A 302 1.72 -28.36 -4.48
C PRO A 302 2.99 -27.52 -4.26
N THR A 303 4.01 -27.66 -5.10
CA THR A 303 5.32 -27.03 -4.88
C THR A 303 5.26 -25.52 -4.85
N PHE A 304 4.31 -24.89 -5.54
CA PHE A 304 4.13 -23.45 -5.57
C PHE A 304 3.60 -22.93 -4.23
N GLU A 305 2.50 -23.54 -3.72
CA GLU A 305 1.94 -23.20 -2.41
C GLU A 305 2.92 -23.50 -1.28
N ASP A 306 3.60 -24.65 -1.32
CA ASP A 306 4.57 -25.04 -0.29
C ASP A 306 5.69 -23.99 -0.15
N ALA A 307 6.23 -23.49 -1.25
CA ALA A 307 7.27 -22.46 -1.23
C ALA A 307 6.77 -21.12 -0.67
N ALA A 308 5.60 -20.67 -1.10
CA ALA A 308 5.02 -19.40 -0.64
C ALA A 308 4.54 -19.47 0.81
N ALA A 309 3.94 -20.61 1.23
CA ALA A 309 3.52 -20.84 2.62
C ALA A 309 4.70 -20.85 3.58
N ALA A 310 5.84 -21.46 3.19
CA ALA A 310 7.05 -21.47 4.00
C ALA A 310 7.58 -20.07 4.30
N VAL A 311 7.40 -19.10 3.38
CA VAL A 311 7.74 -17.70 3.63
C VAL A 311 6.82 -17.10 4.69
N SER A 312 5.50 -17.31 4.58
CA SER A 312 4.53 -16.82 5.56
C SER A 312 4.79 -17.38 6.95
N GLU A 313 5.04 -18.71 7.06
CA GLU A 313 5.35 -19.37 8.31
C GLU A 313 6.66 -18.82 8.92
N LYS A 314 7.68 -18.62 8.10
CA LYS A 314 8.93 -18.03 8.55
C LYS A 314 8.74 -16.62 9.10
N ILE A 315 8.00 -15.77 8.38
CA ILE A 315 7.67 -14.39 8.83
C ILE A 315 6.85 -14.42 10.12
N HIS A 316 5.92 -15.37 10.26
CA HIS A 316 5.17 -15.58 11.50
C HIS A 316 6.08 -15.76 12.72
N HIS A 317 7.12 -16.56 12.61
CA HIS A 317 8.05 -16.84 13.71
C HIS A 317 9.12 -15.76 13.95
N LEU A 318 9.26 -14.76 13.07
CA LEU A 318 10.21 -13.67 13.30
C LEU A 318 9.70 -12.73 14.40
N PRO A 319 10.61 -12.18 15.24
CA PRO A 319 10.22 -11.19 16.23
C PRO A 319 9.72 -9.92 15.53
N LYS A 320 8.49 -9.55 15.86
CA LYS A 320 7.81 -8.34 15.37
C LYS A 320 7.49 -7.44 16.55
N LYS A 321 7.81 -6.15 16.44
CA LYS A 321 7.48 -5.20 17.48
C LYS A 321 6.01 -4.77 17.35
N HIS A 322 5.17 -5.21 18.29
CA HIS A 322 3.73 -4.97 18.24
C HIS A 322 3.06 -5.45 16.94
N GLY A 323 3.56 -6.54 16.35
CA GLY A 323 3.08 -7.05 15.07
C GLY A 323 3.52 -6.25 13.84
N LEU A 324 4.21 -5.12 14.03
CA LEU A 324 4.67 -4.25 12.95
C LEU A 324 6.00 -4.77 12.37
N VAL A 325 6.17 -4.62 11.06
CA VAL A 325 7.33 -5.13 10.33
C VAL A 325 8.16 -4.01 9.71
N PRO A 326 9.51 -4.10 9.75
CA PRO A 326 10.38 -3.23 8.97
C PRO A 326 10.23 -3.52 7.47
N ILE A 327 10.43 -2.49 6.63
CA ILE A 327 10.30 -2.61 5.17
C ILE A 327 11.33 -3.49 4.47
N PHE A 328 12.39 -3.93 5.16
CA PHE A 328 13.45 -4.76 4.59
C PHE A 328 13.70 -6.04 5.37
N ILE A 329 13.92 -7.12 4.63
CA ILE A 329 14.31 -8.44 5.14
C ILE A 329 15.52 -8.97 4.35
N ASN A 330 16.44 -9.64 5.03
CA ASN A 330 17.64 -10.19 4.41
C ASN A 330 17.38 -11.59 3.83
N PRO A 331 17.46 -11.80 2.51
CA PRO A 331 17.19 -13.09 1.90
C PRO A 331 18.25 -14.17 2.26
N ASN A 332 19.44 -13.77 2.69
CA ASN A 332 20.47 -14.73 3.09
C ASN A 332 20.29 -15.24 4.53
N THR A 333 19.90 -14.34 5.45
CA THR A 333 19.76 -14.70 6.87
C THR A 333 18.32 -14.96 7.29
N GLY A 334 17.36 -14.47 6.54
CA GLY A 334 15.93 -14.57 6.84
C GLY A 334 15.45 -13.66 7.97
N HIS A 335 16.21 -12.62 8.35
CA HIS A 335 15.85 -11.69 9.41
C HIS A 335 15.51 -10.30 8.86
N PHE A 336 14.58 -9.62 9.53
CA PHE A 336 14.31 -8.21 9.25
C PHE A 336 15.56 -7.36 9.48
N LEU A 337 15.66 -6.24 8.74
CA LEU A 337 16.63 -5.19 9.02
C LEU A 337 16.11 -4.34 10.21
N PRO A 338 16.68 -4.47 11.42
CA PRO A 338 16.04 -3.97 12.65
C PRO A 338 15.80 -2.46 12.70
N HIS A 339 16.57 -1.72 11.91
CA HIS A 339 16.53 -0.25 11.90
C HIS A 339 15.89 0.31 10.61
N ALA A 340 15.23 -0.51 9.81
CA ALA A 340 14.48 -0.02 8.67
C ALA A 340 13.17 0.67 9.10
N THR A 341 12.66 1.52 8.24
CA THR A 341 11.37 2.20 8.44
C THR A 341 10.24 1.19 8.62
N ILE A 342 9.25 1.53 9.43
CA ILE A 342 7.98 0.83 9.56
C ILE A 342 6.90 1.75 8.99
N THR A 343 6.22 1.31 7.96
CA THR A 343 5.19 2.08 7.24
C THR A 343 4.14 1.16 6.62
N LEU A 344 2.96 1.70 6.37
CA LEU A 344 1.94 1.10 5.50
C LEU A 344 1.97 1.74 4.08
N GLY A 345 3.01 2.49 3.77
CA GLY A 345 3.36 2.91 2.42
C GLY A 345 4.26 1.89 1.72
N ALA A 346 4.96 2.34 0.69
CA ALA A 346 5.79 1.48 -0.16
C ALA A 346 6.72 0.54 0.62
N ARG A 347 6.76 -0.72 0.20
CA ARG A 347 7.56 -1.83 0.74
C ARG A 347 7.08 -2.44 2.06
N GLY A 348 6.03 -1.88 2.69
CA GLY A 348 5.46 -2.41 3.94
C GLY A 348 3.97 -2.71 3.85
N ASP A 349 3.26 -2.06 2.95
CA ASP A 349 1.81 -1.99 2.72
C ASP A 349 1.11 -3.35 2.64
N SER A 350 1.33 -4.10 1.59
CA SER A 350 0.60 -5.32 1.25
C SER A 350 0.92 -6.53 2.17
N TYR A 351 1.94 -6.44 3.05
CA TYR A 351 2.09 -7.40 4.14
C TYR A 351 0.82 -7.46 5.01
N TYR A 352 0.32 -6.30 5.42
CA TYR A 352 -0.88 -6.19 6.27
C TYR A 352 -2.15 -6.64 5.54
N GLU A 353 -2.22 -6.36 4.27
CA GLU A 353 -3.30 -6.77 3.38
C GLU A 353 -3.36 -8.29 3.21
N TYR A 354 -2.22 -8.92 2.86
CA TYR A 354 -2.15 -10.35 2.54
C TYR A 354 -2.28 -11.26 3.77
N LEU A 355 -2.04 -10.79 4.97
CA LEU A 355 -2.37 -11.55 6.18
C LEU A 355 -3.87 -11.87 6.24
N LEU A 356 -4.73 -10.87 6.01
CA LEU A 356 -6.18 -11.07 5.96
C LEU A 356 -6.61 -11.88 4.74
N LYS A 357 -6.12 -11.50 3.56
CA LYS A 357 -6.55 -12.09 2.28
C LYS A 357 -6.14 -13.54 2.14
N GLN A 358 -4.97 -13.95 2.63
CA GLN A 358 -4.58 -15.37 2.70
C GLN A 358 -5.50 -16.17 3.63
N TRP A 359 -5.82 -15.63 4.82
CA TRP A 359 -6.76 -16.28 5.73
C TRP A 359 -8.14 -16.50 5.07
N LEU A 360 -8.64 -15.51 4.34
CA LEU A 360 -9.89 -15.62 3.59
C LEU A 360 -9.80 -16.65 2.46
N GLN A 361 -8.75 -16.59 1.63
CA GLN A 361 -8.55 -17.50 0.49
C GLN A 361 -8.54 -18.95 0.92
N THR A 362 -7.97 -19.26 2.09
CA THR A 362 -7.88 -20.61 2.65
C THR A 362 -9.15 -21.05 3.41
N GLY A 363 -10.28 -20.36 3.21
CA GLY A 363 -11.53 -20.68 3.91
C GLY A 363 -11.41 -20.51 5.43
N LYS A 364 -10.56 -19.59 5.89
CA LYS A 364 -10.35 -19.26 7.31
C LYS A 364 -9.70 -20.39 8.13
N THR A 365 -8.89 -21.24 7.50
CA THR A 365 -8.33 -22.45 8.15
C THR A 365 -6.94 -22.24 8.75
N ILE A 366 -6.16 -21.23 8.30
CA ILE A 366 -4.81 -20.97 8.78
C ILE A 366 -4.84 -19.88 9.86
N ASN A 367 -4.98 -20.27 11.12
CA ASN A 367 -5.24 -19.36 12.25
C ASN A 367 -4.10 -18.38 12.51
N TYR A 368 -2.82 -18.76 12.35
CA TYR A 368 -1.71 -17.83 12.61
C TYR A 368 -1.74 -16.60 11.70
N LEU A 369 -2.30 -16.70 10.49
CA LEU A 369 -2.47 -15.53 9.60
C LEU A 369 -3.45 -14.52 10.19
N LEU A 370 -4.56 -15.00 10.79
CA LEU A 370 -5.50 -14.15 11.50
C LEU A 370 -4.88 -13.52 12.75
N ASP A 371 -4.13 -14.31 13.54
CA ASP A 371 -3.49 -13.84 14.76
C ASP A 371 -2.44 -12.75 14.45
N ASP A 372 -1.63 -12.97 13.41
CA ASP A 372 -0.66 -11.97 12.93
C ASP A 372 -1.38 -10.73 12.40
N TYR A 373 -2.47 -10.85 11.65
CA TYR A 373 -3.28 -9.73 11.18
C TYR A 373 -3.81 -8.89 12.34
N LEU A 374 -4.49 -9.52 13.29
CA LEU A 374 -5.06 -8.81 14.44
C LEU A 374 -4.00 -8.11 15.28
N THR A 375 -2.87 -8.78 15.51
CA THR A 375 -1.74 -8.20 16.23
C THR A 375 -1.14 -7.01 15.47
N ALA A 376 -0.96 -7.15 14.17
CA ALA A 376 -0.39 -6.10 13.32
C ALA A 376 -1.32 -4.87 13.23
N ILE A 377 -2.62 -5.07 13.02
CA ILE A 377 -3.58 -3.96 12.92
C ILE A 377 -3.77 -3.26 14.28
N GLU A 378 -3.74 -3.98 15.41
CA GLU A 378 -3.69 -3.35 16.72
C GLU A 378 -2.40 -2.53 16.91
N GLY A 379 -1.27 -3.01 16.41
CA GLY A 379 -0.02 -2.26 16.37
C GLY A 379 -0.12 -0.99 15.51
N VAL A 380 -0.74 -1.08 14.34
CA VAL A 380 -1.03 0.08 13.48
C VAL A 380 -1.88 1.10 14.24
N ARG A 381 -2.97 0.67 14.85
CA ARG A 381 -3.89 1.51 15.63
C ARG A 381 -3.17 2.23 16.77
N SER A 382 -2.32 1.53 17.49
CA SER A 382 -1.68 2.04 18.70
C SER A 382 -0.47 2.95 18.42
N PHE A 383 0.33 2.63 17.40
CA PHE A 383 1.63 3.28 17.18
C PHE A 383 1.69 4.14 15.92
N LEU A 384 0.98 3.79 14.85
CA LEU A 384 1.02 4.51 13.57
C LEU A 384 -0.18 5.43 13.34
N ALA A 385 -1.34 5.10 13.91
CA ALA A 385 -2.53 5.93 13.80
C ALA A 385 -2.43 7.16 14.71
N LYS A 386 -2.56 8.35 14.15
CA LYS A 386 -2.57 9.63 14.88
C LYS A 386 -3.67 10.52 14.34
N ARG A 387 -3.95 11.59 15.07
CA ARG A 387 -4.92 12.60 14.67
C ARG A 387 -4.22 13.91 14.37
N SER A 388 -4.58 14.51 13.25
CA SER A 388 -4.10 15.80 12.81
C SER A 388 -4.62 16.96 13.69
N SER A 389 -4.15 18.15 13.47
CA SER A 389 -4.61 19.38 14.11
C SER A 389 -4.82 20.46 13.05
N PRO A 390 -5.97 21.21 13.09
CA PRO A 390 -6.92 21.34 14.21
C PRO A 390 -8.09 20.33 14.22
N ASN A 391 -8.49 19.75 13.06
CA ASN A 391 -9.79 19.06 12.90
C ASN A 391 -9.77 17.57 13.32
N LYS A 392 -8.64 17.05 13.78
CA LYS A 392 -8.50 15.69 14.33
C LYS A 392 -8.76 14.56 13.32
N HIS A 393 -8.43 14.76 12.03
CA HIS A 393 -8.52 13.71 11.01
C HIS A 393 -7.57 12.56 11.37
N LEU A 394 -8.07 11.33 11.29
CA LEU A 394 -7.28 10.12 11.51
C LEU A 394 -6.36 9.89 10.31
N PHE A 395 -5.07 9.66 10.53
CA PHE A 395 -4.12 9.27 9.50
C PHE A 395 -3.13 8.25 10.03
N ILE A 396 -2.47 7.53 9.12
CA ILE A 396 -1.45 6.55 9.44
C ILE A 396 -0.08 7.13 9.07
N GLY A 397 0.76 7.36 10.07
CA GLY A 397 2.13 7.81 9.86
C GLY A 397 3.12 6.66 9.83
N GLU A 398 4.39 7.00 9.93
CA GLU A 398 5.51 6.07 9.87
C GLU A 398 6.35 6.13 11.14
N LEU A 399 7.10 5.05 11.44
CA LEU A 399 8.20 5.09 12.41
C LEU A 399 9.52 5.16 11.66
N SER A 400 10.30 6.19 11.98
CA SER A 400 11.58 6.42 11.31
C SER A 400 12.60 5.34 11.65
N ALA A 401 13.42 4.98 10.67
CA ALA A 401 14.49 4.01 10.80
C ALA A 401 15.37 4.30 12.03
N GLY A 402 15.55 3.30 12.87
CA GLY A 402 16.51 3.32 14.00
C GLY A 402 16.10 4.09 15.25
N SER A 403 14.99 4.85 15.25
CA SER A 403 14.67 5.75 16.38
C SER A 403 13.26 5.63 16.93
N GLU A 404 12.35 4.87 16.32
CA GLU A 404 10.92 4.88 16.65
C GLU A 404 10.28 6.29 16.64
N ALA A 405 10.97 7.28 16.10
CA ALA A 405 10.42 8.62 15.99
C ALA A 405 9.28 8.60 14.98
N PHE A 406 8.12 9.07 15.42
CA PHE A 406 6.94 9.15 14.56
C PHE A 406 7.13 10.24 13.50
N ASN A 407 6.92 9.87 12.24
CA ASN A 407 6.91 10.77 11.10
C ASN A 407 5.47 10.94 10.61
N PRO A 408 4.88 12.15 10.67
CA PRO A 408 3.49 12.40 10.28
C PRO A 408 3.36 12.53 8.75
N LYS A 409 3.74 11.51 8.02
CA LYS A 409 3.71 11.38 6.57
C LYS A 409 2.91 10.13 6.21
N MET A 410 2.02 10.23 5.26
CA MET A 410 1.21 9.13 4.73
C MET A 410 1.35 9.07 3.21
N ASP A 411 1.76 7.91 2.69
CA ASP A 411 1.74 7.64 1.25
C ASP A 411 0.31 7.39 0.78
N HIS A 412 0.01 7.71 -0.48
CA HIS A 412 -1.29 7.40 -1.07
C HIS A 412 -1.61 5.90 -0.98
N LEU A 413 -0.60 5.05 -1.15
CA LEU A 413 -0.69 3.60 -0.99
C LEU A 413 -1.46 3.19 0.28
N THR A 414 -1.24 3.87 1.41
CA THR A 414 -1.91 3.56 2.69
C THR A 414 -3.44 3.60 2.60
N CYS A 415 -4.01 4.23 1.57
CA CYS A 415 -5.46 4.30 1.36
C CYS A 415 -6.10 2.97 0.92
N PHE A 416 -5.33 1.87 0.76
CA PHE A 416 -5.87 0.51 0.68
C PHE A 416 -6.44 0.03 2.02
N LEU A 417 -5.89 0.53 3.15
CA LEU A 417 -6.20 0.03 4.48
C LEU A 417 -7.68 0.14 4.88
N PRO A 418 -8.43 1.22 4.57
CA PRO A 418 -9.87 1.27 4.84
C PRO A 418 -10.64 0.07 4.23
N GLY A 419 -10.34 -0.29 2.98
CA GLY A 419 -10.94 -1.45 2.32
C GLY A 419 -10.61 -2.77 3.02
N THR A 420 -9.35 -2.96 3.41
CA THR A 420 -8.89 -4.15 4.15
C THR A 420 -9.55 -4.25 5.53
N LEU A 421 -9.67 -3.14 6.26
CA LEU A 421 -10.36 -3.12 7.56
C LEU A 421 -11.85 -3.43 7.43
N ALA A 422 -12.54 -2.86 6.44
CA ALA A 422 -13.94 -3.13 6.16
C ALA A 422 -14.16 -4.60 5.77
N LEU A 423 -13.27 -5.16 4.93
CA LEU A 423 -13.29 -6.59 4.57
C LEU A 423 -13.12 -7.48 5.81
N GLY A 424 -12.22 -7.13 6.72
CA GLY A 424 -12.04 -7.81 7.99
C GLY A 424 -13.32 -7.78 8.84
N HIS A 425 -13.92 -6.59 9.01
CA HIS A 425 -15.18 -6.43 9.75
C HIS A 425 -16.32 -7.28 9.13
N ALA A 426 -16.48 -7.25 7.82
CA ALA A 426 -17.49 -8.05 7.12
C ALA A 426 -17.30 -9.57 7.31
N ASN A 427 -16.10 -9.99 7.70
CA ASN A 427 -15.75 -11.38 8.00
C ASN A 427 -15.76 -11.73 9.49
N GLY A 428 -16.33 -10.86 10.34
CA GLY A 428 -16.55 -11.09 11.77
C GLY A 428 -15.44 -10.57 12.68
N LEU A 429 -14.53 -9.75 12.18
CA LEU A 429 -13.49 -9.11 13.00
C LEU A 429 -14.05 -7.90 13.75
N PRO A 430 -13.35 -7.35 14.76
CA PRO A 430 -13.88 -6.36 15.70
C PRO A 430 -14.52 -5.12 15.05
N ASP A 431 -15.59 -4.59 15.63
CA ASP A 431 -16.34 -3.42 15.12
C ASP A 431 -15.51 -2.16 14.94
N TRP A 432 -14.45 -1.99 15.76
CA TRP A 432 -13.57 -0.83 15.62
C TRP A 432 -12.79 -0.80 14.29
N HIS A 433 -12.68 -1.94 13.57
CA HIS A 433 -12.13 -1.98 12.21
C HIS A 433 -12.97 -1.12 11.28
N MET A 434 -14.30 -1.25 11.31
CA MET A 434 -15.18 -0.42 10.47
C MET A 434 -15.11 1.05 10.86
N THR A 435 -15.13 1.39 12.15
CA THR A 435 -14.98 2.78 12.61
C THR A 435 -13.68 3.40 12.13
N MET A 436 -12.56 2.66 12.24
CA MET A 436 -11.26 3.12 11.77
C MET A 436 -11.21 3.23 10.23
N ALA A 437 -11.86 2.31 9.52
CA ALA A 437 -11.98 2.33 8.06
C ALA A 437 -12.70 3.59 7.59
N GLU A 438 -13.84 3.93 8.17
CA GLU A 438 -14.63 5.13 7.82
C GLU A 438 -13.84 6.42 8.07
N GLU A 439 -13.20 6.55 9.23
CA GLU A 439 -12.40 7.73 9.57
C GLU A 439 -11.20 7.91 8.63
N LEU A 440 -10.48 6.83 8.35
CA LEU A 440 -9.30 6.87 7.47
C LEU A 440 -9.71 7.08 6.01
N LEU A 441 -10.81 6.46 5.56
CA LEU A 441 -11.37 6.68 4.22
C LEU A 441 -11.73 8.15 3.99
N HIS A 442 -12.34 8.79 4.99
CA HIS A 442 -12.63 10.22 4.93
C HIS A 442 -11.35 11.05 4.82
N THR A 443 -10.30 10.70 5.55
CA THR A 443 -9.00 11.38 5.42
C THR A 443 -8.40 11.19 4.03
N CYS A 444 -8.46 9.99 3.47
CA CYS A 444 -8.04 9.73 2.09
C CYS A 444 -8.85 10.58 1.08
N TYR A 445 -10.17 10.72 1.26
CA TYR A 445 -10.98 11.64 0.44
C TYR A 445 -10.47 13.09 0.53
N LEU A 446 -10.14 13.56 1.74
CA LEU A 446 -9.63 14.92 1.92
C LEU A 446 -8.30 15.16 1.22
N THR A 447 -7.44 14.15 1.04
CA THR A 447 -6.20 14.30 0.26
C THR A 447 -6.46 14.59 -1.22
N TYR A 448 -7.60 14.17 -1.77
CA TYR A 448 -8.07 14.55 -3.12
C TYR A 448 -8.73 15.92 -3.13
N ALA A 449 -9.68 16.13 -2.21
CA ALA A 449 -10.48 17.36 -2.15
C ALA A 449 -9.67 18.62 -1.83
N ALA A 450 -8.49 18.47 -1.21
CA ALA A 450 -7.60 19.59 -0.90
C ALA A 450 -6.93 20.23 -2.12
N HIS A 451 -7.04 19.62 -3.32
CA HIS A 451 -6.33 20.07 -4.51
C HIS A 451 -7.28 20.51 -5.63
N PRO A 452 -6.90 21.53 -6.44
CA PRO A 452 -7.75 22.04 -7.52
C PRO A 452 -8.00 21.01 -8.64
N THR A 453 -7.13 20.01 -8.76
CA THR A 453 -7.32 18.89 -9.70
C THR A 453 -8.31 17.85 -9.23
N PHE A 454 -8.66 17.86 -7.94
CA PHE A 454 -9.38 16.79 -7.29
C PHE A 454 -8.69 15.42 -7.45
N LEU A 455 -7.33 15.43 -7.47
CA LEU A 455 -6.47 14.24 -7.49
C LEU A 455 -5.49 14.33 -6.33
N ALA A 456 -5.21 13.18 -5.70
CA ALA A 456 -4.31 13.11 -4.57
C ALA A 456 -2.83 13.12 -5.00
N PRO A 457 -1.93 13.69 -4.18
CA PRO A 457 -0.49 13.54 -4.34
C PRO A 457 -0.03 12.16 -3.89
N GLU A 458 1.18 11.75 -4.29
CA GLU A 458 1.78 10.49 -3.82
C GLU A 458 2.04 10.48 -2.31
N ILE A 459 2.32 11.66 -1.71
CA ILE A 459 2.58 11.76 -0.27
C ILE A 459 1.90 12.99 0.31
N THR A 460 1.16 12.79 1.41
CA THR A 460 0.57 13.84 2.23
C THR A 460 1.25 13.90 3.59
N HIS A 461 1.54 15.11 4.08
CA HIS A 461 2.10 15.36 5.40
C HIS A 461 1.04 15.97 6.31
N PHE A 462 1.06 15.61 7.59
CA PHE A 462 0.05 16.03 8.56
C PHE A 462 0.64 16.87 9.70
N ASN A 463 -0.11 17.87 10.15
CA ASN A 463 0.23 18.69 11.29
C ASN A 463 -0.31 18.06 12.58
N LEU A 464 0.55 17.88 13.58
CA LEU A 464 0.20 17.34 14.90
C LEU A 464 -0.01 18.44 15.95
N ALA A 465 0.61 19.60 15.75
CA ALA A 465 0.46 20.78 16.59
C ALA A 465 -0.57 21.75 15.99
N SER A 466 -0.98 22.76 16.76
CA SER A 466 -1.88 23.81 16.26
C SER A 466 -1.32 24.45 15.00
N ALA A 467 -2.07 24.34 13.91
CA ALA A 467 -1.77 24.87 12.59
C ALA A 467 -3.08 25.41 11.98
N THR A 468 -2.99 26.11 10.84
CA THR A 468 -4.16 26.51 10.07
C THR A 468 -4.80 25.34 9.33
N ASP A 469 -3.96 24.43 8.85
CA ASP A 469 -4.37 23.30 8.02
C ASP A 469 -3.93 21.97 8.65
N ASP A 470 -4.77 20.95 8.55
CA ASP A 470 -4.48 19.60 9.07
C ASP A 470 -3.38 18.90 8.28
N MET A 471 -3.29 19.19 6.98
CA MET A 471 -2.37 18.52 6.05
C MET A 471 -1.77 19.49 5.05
N TYR A 472 -0.63 19.09 4.50
CA TYR A 472 0.04 19.82 3.42
C TYR A 472 0.79 18.86 2.52
N THR A 473 1.03 19.29 1.26
CA THR A 473 1.80 18.54 0.28
C THR A 473 3.08 19.27 -0.08
N LYS A 474 4.23 18.63 0.08
CA LYS A 474 5.52 19.15 -0.39
C LYS A 474 5.58 19.14 -1.91
N THR A 475 6.34 20.05 -2.51
CA THR A 475 6.42 20.15 -3.97
C THR A 475 6.99 18.87 -4.62
N ALA A 476 7.95 18.22 -3.97
CA ALA A 476 8.52 16.97 -4.47
C ALA A 476 7.53 15.79 -4.45
N ASP A 477 6.53 15.86 -3.58
CA ASP A 477 5.56 14.80 -3.31
C ASP A 477 4.22 15.03 -4.05
N ALA A 478 4.09 16.18 -4.74
CA ALA A 478 2.82 16.66 -5.31
C ALA A 478 2.42 16.00 -6.64
N HIS A 479 3.19 15.05 -7.13
CA HIS A 479 2.83 14.29 -8.33
C HIS A 479 1.78 13.22 -8.04
N THR A 480 1.09 12.74 -9.08
CA THR A 480 0.14 11.62 -9.01
C THR A 480 0.38 10.65 -10.16
N LEU A 481 0.30 9.36 -9.85
CA LEU A 481 0.50 8.26 -10.80
C LEU A 481 -0.82 7.58 -11.21
N LEU A 482 -1.96 8.18 -10.95
CA LEU A 482 -3.30 7.63 -11.25
C LEU A 482 -3.64 6.37 -10.42
N ARG A 483 -3.15 6.29 -9.20
CA ARG A 483 -3.20 5.14 -8.31
C ARG A 483 -4.60 4.69 -7.92
N PRO A 484 -4.80 3.37 -7.66
CA PRO A 484 -6.08 2.75 -7.37
C PRO A 484 -6.49 2.72 -5.88
N GLU A 485 -5.57 2.78 -4.90
CA GLU A 485 -5.80 2.30 -3.52
C GLU A 485 -6.98 2.99 -2.82
N PHE A 486 -7.25 4.25 -3.14
CA PHE A 486 -8.42 4.93 -2.58
C PHE A 486 -9.72 4.48 -3.26
N VAL A 487 -9.75 4.35 -4.58
CA VAL A 487 -10.95 3.85 -5.28
C VAL A 487 -11.22 2.37 -4.99
N GLU A 488 -10.18 1.57 -4.74
CA GLU A 488 -10.28 0.23 -4.18
C GLU A 488 -11.04 0.26 -2.85
N SER A 489 -10.59 1.07 -1.90
CA SER A 489 -11.25 1.21 -0.59
C SER A 489 -12.68 1.73 -0.71
N LEU A 490 -12.96 2.66 -1.62
CA LEU A 490 -14.32 3.13 -1.91
C LEU A 490 -15.21 1.98 -2.39
N TRP A 491 -14.70 1.11 -3.27
CA TRP A 491 -15.44 -0.04 -3.75
C TRP A 491 -15.73 -1.06 -2.64
N TYR A 492 -14.73 -1.44 -1.83
CA TYR A 492 -14.96 -2.32 -0.68
C TYR A 492 -16.01 -1.76 0.28
N MET A 493 -15.87 -0.48 0.62
CA MET A 493 -16.82 0.18 1.53
C MET A 493 -18.21 0.26 0.94
N TYR A 494 -18.37 0.55 -0.36
CA TYR A 494 -19.67 0.54 -1.03
C TYR A 494 -20.26 -0.88 -1.07
N GLN A 495 -19.49 -1.88 -1.44
CA GLN A 495 -19.96 -3.26 -1.52
C GLN A 495 -20.46 -3.76 -0.16
N ILE A 496 -19.75 -3.46 0.91
CA ILE A 496 -20.06 -3.93 2.27
C ILE A 496 -21.24 -3.14 2.87
N THR A 497 -21.24 -1.82 2.76
CA THR A 497 -22.22 -0.96 3.46
C THR A 497 -23.43 -0.56 2.61
N GLY A 498 -23.30 -0.54 1.28
CA GLY A 498 -24.31 0.00 0.36
C GLY A 498 -24.41 1.53 0.37
N ASN A 499 -23.47 2.25 1.00
CA ASN A 499 -23.51 3.71 1.07
C ASN A 499 -23.07 4.33 -0.26
N THR A 500 -24.01 4.96 -0.97
CA THR A 500 -23.79 5.58 -2.29
C THR A 500 -22.91 6.83 -2.26
N THR A 501 -22.64 7.41 -1.08
CA THR A 501 -21.68 8.52 -0.94
C THR A 501 -20.31 8.12 -1.51
N TYR A 502 -19.91 6.86 -1.39
CA TYR A 502 -18.64 6.37 -1.92
C TYR A 502 -18.62 6.37 -3.45
N GLN A 503 -19.76 6.10 -4.09
CA GLN A 503 -19.90 6.25 -5.55
C GLN A 503 -19.76 7.71 -5.99
N ASP A 504 -20.27 8.67 -5.20
CA ASP A 504 -20.17 10.09 -5.52
C ASP A 504 -18.74 10.60 -5.35
N TRP A 505 -18.00 10.13 -4.33
CA TRP A 505 -16.59 10.43 -4.16
C TRP A 505 -15.74 9.87 -5.32
N GLY A 506 -15.98 8.61 -5.69
CA GLY A 506 -15.34 8.00 -6.85
C GLY A 506 -15.64 8.74 -8.16
N TRP A 507 -16.86 9.25 -8.32
CA TRP A 507 -17.24 10.02 -9.50
C TRP A 507 -16.50 11.37 -9.59
N GLN A 508 -16.27 12.04 -8.49
CA GLN A 508 -15.47 13.28 -8.46
C GLN A 508 -14.01 13.00 -8.87
N ILE A 509 -13.43 11.89 -8.41
CA ILE A 509 -12.08 11.47 -8.79
C ILE A 509 -12.02 11.16 -10.28
N TYR A 510 -13.00 10.38 -10.77
CA TYR A 510 -13.11 10.06 -12.20
C TYR A 510 -13.17 11.33 -13.07
N GLN A 511 -13.94 12.33 -12.66
CA GLN A 511 -13.98 13.63 -13.35
C GLN A 511 -12.63 14.35 -13.31
N GLY A 512 -11.86 14.20 -12.22
CA GLY A 512 -10.49 14.69 -12.13
C GLY A 512 -9.56 14.03 -13.17
N PHE A 513 -9.63 12.71 -13.33
CA PHE A 513 -8.88 12.00 -14.38
C PHE A 513 -9.27 12.45 -15.78
N GLU A 514 -10.57 12.53 -16.08
CA GLU A 514 -11.08 12.99 -17.40
C GLU A 514 -10.60 14.41 -17.74
N LYS A 515 -10.59 15.29 -16.76
CA LYS A 515 -10.26 16.71 -16.98
C LYS A 515 -8.77 16.98 -17.08
N TYR A 516 -7.94 16.30 -16.27
CA TYR A 516 -6.54 16.70 -16.09
C TYR A 516 -5.54 15.65 -16.59
N ALA A 517 -5.88 14.37 -16.57
CA ALA A 517 -4.99 13.29 -16.96
C ALA A 517 -5.23 12.78 -18.39
N LYS A 518 -6.41 12.98 -18.95
CA LYS A 518 -6.75 12.54 -20.32
C LYS A 518 -5.95 13.30 -21.38
N VAL A 519 -5.36 12.56 -22.29
CA VAL A 519 -4.61 13.07 -23.46
C VAL A 519 -5.05 12.34 -24.73
N PRO A 520 -4.65 12.77 -25.93
CA PRO A 520 -5.11 12.15 -27.18
C PRO A 520 -4.90 10.64 -27.26
N ASN A 521 -3.80 10.12 -26.70
CA ASN A 521 -3.45 8.69 -26.79
C ASN A 521 -3.66 7.92 -25.47
N GLY A 522 -4.49 8.40 -24.55
CA GLY A 522 -4.78 7.71 -23.29
C GLY A 522 -4.83 8.64 -22.08
N TYR A 523 -4.22 8.22 -20.98
CA TYR A 523 -4.15 8.99 -19.72
C TYR A 523 -2.70 9.10 -19.26
N THR A 524 -2.34 10.20 -18.63
CA THR A 524 -0.97 10.43 -18.18
C THR A 524 -0.92 10.80 -16.71
N SER A 525 0.08 10.31 -16.01
CA SER A 525 0.43 10.79 -14.68
C SER A 525 0.82 12.28 -14.71
N LEU A 526 0.63 12.99 -13.58
CA LEU A 526 0.80 14.43 -13.46
C LEU A 526 1.90 14.79 -12.48
N ALA A 527 2.66 15.85 -12.79
CA ALA A 527 3.80 16.26 -11.97
C ALA A 527 3.39 17.04 -10.71
N ASN A 528 2.20 17.67 -10.69
CA ASN A 528 1.79 18.49 -9.55
C ASN A 528 0.27 18.69 -9.51
N VAL A 529 -0.38 18.08 -8.54
CA VAL A 529 -1.84 18.17 -8.33
C VAL A 529 -2.29 19.51 -7.74
N LYS A 530 -1.36 20.34 -7.25
CA LYS A 530 -1.64 21.62 -6.57
C LYS A 530 -1.95 22.78 -7.53
N VAL A 531 -1.87 22.54 -8.83
CA VAL A 531 -2.03 23.60 -9.86
C VAL A 531 -3.14 23.23 -10.85
N GLU A 532 -3.88 24.22 -11.33
CA GLU A 532 -4.97 24.01 -12.30
C GLU A 532 -4.52 23.52 -13.69
N LYS A 533 -3.25 23.70 -14.02
CA LYS A 533 -2.64 23.24 -15.27
C LYS A 533 -1.39 22.40 -14.97
N PRO A 534 -1.57 21.16 -14.52
CA PRO A 534 -0.46 20.29 -14.17
C PRO A 534 0.36 19.92 -15.40
N VAL A 535 1.68 19.82 -15.22
CA VAL A 535 2.57 19.27 -16.25
C VAL A 535 2.36 17.75 -16.31
N GLN A 536 2.25 17.23 -17.52
CA GLN A 536 2.10 15.81 -17.83
C GLN A 536 3.46 15.10 -17.71
N ARG A 537 3.48 13.89 -17.12
CA ARG A 537 4.71 13.11 -16.91
C ARG A 537 5.00 12.11 -18.02
N ASP A 538 4.09 11.96 -18.97
CA ASP A 538 4.22 11.06 -20.12
C ASP A 538 4.41 9.59 -19.73
N MET A 539 3.55 9.10 -18.84
CA MET A 539 3.48 7.70 -18.46
C MET A 539 2.04 7.32 -18.09
N MET A 540 1.57 6.21 -18.66
CA MET A 540 0.35 5.50 -18.27
C MET A 540 0.77 4.15 -17.74
N GLU A 541 0.73 3.99 -16.42
CA GLU A 541 1.04 2.73 -15.75
C GLU A 541 -0.06 1.69 -16.03
N SER A 542 0.29 0.39 -16.07
CA SER A 542 -0.69 -0.68 -16.37
C SER A 542 -1.83 -0.73 -15.36
N PHE A 543 -1.54 -0.45 -14.06
CA PHE A 543 -2.54 -0.45 -13.00
C PHE A 543 -3.66 0.60 -13.18
N PHE A 544 -3.47 1.62 -14.02
CA PHE A 544 -4.58 2.53 -14.31
C PHE A 544 -5.75 1.78 -14.98
N MET A 545 -5.45 0.88 -15.91
CA MET A 545 -6.45 0.09 -16.62
C MET A 545 -6.84 -1.18 -15.85
N SER A 546 -5.87 -1.85 -15.23
CA SER A 546 -6.11 -3.10 -14.51
C SER A 546 -6.82 -2.90 -13.18
N GLU A 547 -6.55 -1.80 -12.47
CA GLU A 547 -7.07 -1.53 -11.14
C GLU A 547 -7.98 -0.30 -11.08
N THR A 548 -7.44 0.90 -11.37
CA THR A 548 -8.17 2.16 -11.16
C THR A 548 -9.48 2.18 -11.91
N LEU A 549 -9.47 1.84 -13.21
CA LEU A 549 -10.69 1.76 -14.00
C LEU A 549 -11.57 0.56 -13.62
N LYS A 550 -11.00 -0.58 -13.25
CA LYS A 550 -11.74 -1.75 -12.75
C LYS A 550 -12.52 -1.40 -11.49
N TYR A 551 -11.85 -0.85 -10.47
CA TYR A 551 -12.51 -0.48 -9.22
C TYR A 551 -13.57 0.62 -9.41
N LEU A 552 -13.32 1.61 -10.27
CA LEU A 552 -14.35 2.62 -10.63
C LEU A 552 -15.56 1.98 -11.32
N TYR A 553 -15.34 1.05 -12.24
CA TYR A 553 -16.44 0.33 -12.91
C TYR A 553 -17.27 -0.49 -11.93
N LEU A 554 -16.62 -1.23 -11.02
CA LEU A 554 -17.28 -2.01 -9.97
C LEU A 554 -17.98 -1.12 -8.94
N LEU A 555 -17.36 -0.01 -8.54
CA LEU A 555 -17.93 0.98 -7.61
C LEU A 555 -19.21 1.59 -8.16
N PHE A 556 -19.26 1.88 -9.48
CA PHE A 556 -20.45 2.49 -10.09
C PHE A 556 -21.53 1.49 -10.48
N SER A 557 -21.34 0.21 -10.21
CA SER A 557 -22.37 -0.79 -10.42
C SER A 557 -23.51 -0.64 -9.41
N ASP A 558 -24.76 -0.73 -9.90
CA ASP A 558 -25.94 -0.84 -9.03
C ASP A 558 -26.03 -2.25 -8.40
N ASP A 559 -25.43 -3.24 -9.04
CA ASP A 559 -25.21 -4.58 -8.50
C ASP A 559 -23.88 -4.61 -7.74
N ARG A 560 -23.97 -4.68 -6.41
CA ARG A 560 -22.79 -4.74 -5.52
C ARG A 560 -22.04 -6.08 -5.60
N TYR A 561 -22.65 -7.11 -6.17
CA TYR A 561 -22.13 -8.47 -6.17
C TYR A 561 -21.58 -8.89 -7.54
N VAL A 562 -21.26 -7.94 -8.44
CA VAL A 562 -20.57 -8.24 -9.72
C VAL A 562 -19.34 -9.09 -9.48
N ILE A 563 -18.54 -8.76 -8.46
CA ILE A 563 -17.52 -9.62 -7.87
C ILE A 563 -17.95 -9.92 -6.44
N ASP A 564 -18.33 -11.17 -6.16
CA ASP A 564 -18.83 -11.61 -4.87
C ASP A 564 -17.68 -11.91 -3.90
N LEU A 565 -17.48 -11.07 -2.88
CA LEU A 565 -16.43 -11.22 -1.86
C LEU A 565 -16.59 -12.46 -0.97
N THR A 566 -17.69 -13.21 -1.08
CA THR A 566 -17.84 -14.52 -0.44
C THR A 566 -17.28 -15.68 -1.27
N LYS A 567 -16.97 -15.40 -2.55
CA LYS A 567 -16.42 -16.36 -3.52
C LYS A 567 -15.00 -16.02 -3.95
N TYR A 568 -14.66 -14.74 -3.93
CA TYR A 568 -13.39 -14.22 -4.42
C TYR A 568 -12.67 -13.38 -3.37
N VAL A 569 -11.37 -13.52 -3.32
CA VAL A 569 -10.43 -12.57 -2.71
C VAL A 569 -9.72 -11.82 -3.83
N ILE A 570 -9.59 -10.52 -3.70
CA ILE A 570 -8.92 -9.69 -4.70
C ILE A 570 -7.45 -9.55 -4.31
N ASN A 571 -6.54 -9.86 -5.24
CA ASN A 571 -5.11 -9.69 -4.97
C ASN A 571 -4.70 -8.21 -4.91
N SER A 572 -3.41 -7.92 -4.71
CA SER A 572 -2.90 -6.54 -4.61
C SER A 572 -2.91 -5.77 -5.93
N GLU A 573 -3.23 -6.42 -7.06
CA GLU A 573 -3.34 -5.82 -8.40
C GLU A 573 -4.75 -5.95 -8.97
N ALA A 574 -5.75 -6.02 -8.08
CA ALA A 574 -7.17 -6.10 -8.42
C ALA A 574 -7.61 -7.33 -9.22
N HIS A 575 -6.88 -8.44 -9.18
CA HIS A 575 -7.27 -9.70 -9.83
C HIS A 575 -8.08 -10.59 -8.89
N PRO A 576 -9.35 -10.94 -9.21
CA PRO A 576 -10.17 -11.82 -8.38
C PRO A 576 -9.69 -13.28 -8.42
N LEU A 577 -9.26 -13.80 -7.28
CA LEU A 577 -8.88 -15.19 -7.11
C LEU A 577 -9.90 -15.92 -6.21
N PRO A 578 -10.20 -17.21 -6.45
CA PRO A 578 -11.25 -17.89 -5.71
C PRO A 578 -10.90 -18.14 -4.24
N ILE A 579 -11.93 -18.09 -3.41
CA ILE A 579 -11.87 -18.57 -2.02
C ILE A 579 -12.21 -20.06 -2.01
N HIS A 580 -11.32 -20.85 -1.45
CA HIS A 580 -11.50 -22.29 -1.35
C HIS A 580 -12.19 -22.66 -0.02
N LYS A 581 -13.37 -23.25 -0.11
CA LYS A 581 -14.06 -23.87 1.03
C LYS A 581 -13.55 -25.31 1.15
N ASN A 582 -12.98 -25.67 2.30
CA ASN A 582 -12.61 -27.05 2.62
C ASN A 582 -13.83 -27.91 2.89
#